data_86d8c099b452d447198bbbd17a20f956
#
_entry.id   86d8c099b452d447198bbbd17a20f956
#
_cell.length_a   1.000
_cell.length_b   1.000
_cell.length_c   1.000
_cell.angle_alpha   90.00
_cell.angle_beta   90.00
_cell.angle_gamma   90.00
#
_symmetry.space_group_name_H-M   'P 1'
#
loop_
_entity.id
_entity.type
_entity.pdbx_description
1 polymer ?
#
loop_
_entity_poly.entity_id
_entity_poly.type
_entity_poly.pdbx_seq_one_letter_code
_entity_poly.pdbx_strand_id
1 'polypeptide(L)'
;MPGPESLSSNDPASIGDYSVEGRLGKGGQGVVYLGRDRDGEEVAIKVLNDQWAENDELRARFEKEVRAAQKVASFCTAAIHEASLDSDPPFVVSEFVDGPSLQEAVAKSGPRRGAGLQRLAVNTATALVAIHRAGIVHRDFKPGNVLLGPDGPRVIDFGIARVDDGQATLTNSIVGTPAYMAPEQIEGRGIPDKVDVFAWGCVMAFASTGNAPFGADSVPAVVHRVVSAPPAVDGVPEELLPIVQACLDKDPSRRPSAKELLMRLLGH
;
A
#
# COMPACT_ATOMS: atom_id res chain seq x y z
N MET A 1 2.00 17.53 -3.42
CA MET A 1 1.13 17.53 -2.21
C MET A 1 0.70 18.94 -1.91
N PRO A 2 -0.49 19.18 -1.36
CA PRO A 2 -0.55 20.21 -0.37
C PRO A 2 0.53 19.81 0.64
N GLY A 3 1.35 20.76 1.09
CA GLY A 3 2.37 20.50 2.12
C GLY A 3 1.75 19.83 3.35
N PRO A 4 2.56 19.32 4.29
CA PRO A 4 2.03 18.70 5.49
C PRO A 4 1.02 19.66 6.16
N GLU A 5 -0.10 19.12 6.63
CA GLU A 5 -1.08 19.89 7.38
C GLU A 5 -0.42 20.44 8.66
N SER A 6 -0.74 21.67 9.02
CA SER A 6 -0.25 22.28 10.26
C SER A 6 -0.66 21.44 11.47
N LEU A 7 0.23 21.33 12.45
CA LEU A 7 -0.05 20.65 13.70
C LEU A 7 -1.19 21.32 14.47
N SER A 8 -2.06 20.52 15.04
CA SER A 8 -3.08 20.98 15.99
C SER A 8 -2.51 20.98 17.41
N SER A 9 -3.19 21.64 18.35
CA SER A 9 -2.79 21.67 19.77
C SER A 9 -2.72 20.29 20.44
N ASN A 10 -3.34 19.27 19.83
CA ASN A 10 -3.36 17.90 20.34
C ASN A 10 -2.28 17.00 19.69
N ASP A 11 -1.53 17.52 18.71
CA ASP A 11 -0.46 16.76 18.09
C ASP A 11 0.82 16.88 18.94
N PRO A 12 1.61 15.80 19.05
CA PRO A 12 2.85 15.83 19.82
C PRO A 12 3.90 16.73 19.12
N ALA A 13 4.70 17.41 19.92
CA ALA A 13 5.84 18.18 19.41
C ALA A 13 7.03 17.28 19.03
N SER A 14 7.11 16.06 19.63
CA SER A 14 8.13 15.07 19.35
C SER A 14 7.57 13.66 19.54
N ILE A 15 8.15 12.68 18.83
CA ILE A 15 7.86 11.25 18.95
C ILE A 15 9.21 10.53 19.00
N GLY A 16 9.51 9.89 20.15
CA GLY A 16 10.86 9.37 20.38
C GLY A 16 11.91 10.48 20.24
N ASP A 17 12.92 10.23 19.44
CA ASP A 17 14.02 11.17 19.17
C ASP A 17 13.75 12.13 17.98
N TYR A 18 12.55 12.10 17.42
CA TYR A 18 12.17 12.86 16.24
C TYR A 18 11.33 14.09 16.59
N SER A 19 11.67 15.25 16.03
CA SER A 19 10.80 16.43 16.08
C SER A 19 9.66 16.29 15.08
N VAL A 20 8.45 16.73 15.45
CA VAL A 20 7.26 16.67 14.58
C VAL A 20 7.01 18.03 13.95
N GLU A 21 6.93 18.08 12.61
CA GLU A 21 6.78 19.32 11.85
C GLU A 21 5.39 19.50 11.22
N GLY A 22 4.69 18.41 10.94
CA GLY A 22 3.37 18.46 10.31
C GLY A 22 2.70 17.10 10.23
N ARG A 23 1.44 17.09 9.83
CA ARG A 23 0.67 15.86 9.64
C ARG A 23 0.64 15.51 8.15
N LEU A 24 1.08 14.29 7.78
CA LEU A 24 1.02 13.78 6.42
C LEU A 24 -0.31 13.09 6.12
N GLY A 25 -0.96 12.51 7.15
CA GLY A 25 -2.26 11.87 6.99
C GLY A 25 -2.80 11.24 8.27
N LYS A 26 -4.08 10.90 8.25
CA LYS A 26 -4.76 10.16 9.33
C LYS A 26 -5.59 9.04 8.70
N GLY A 27 -5.46 7.84 9.23
CA GLY A 27 -6.21 6.66 8.75
C GLY A 27 -6.65 5.75 9.91
N GLY A 28 -7.29 4.64 9.57
CA GLY A 28 -7.77 3.66 10.55
C GLY A 28 -6.66 3.00 11.39
N GLN A 29 -5.43 3.04 10.93
CA GLN A 29 -4.26 2.43 11.60
C GLN A 29 -3.47 3.42 12.46
N GLY A 30 -3.80 4.70 12.43
CA GLY A 30 -3.09 5.74 13.18
C GLY A 30 -2.92 7.04 12.40
N VAL A 31 -1.97 7.86 12.86
CA VAL A 31 -1.62 9.15 12.26
C VAL A 31 -0.20 9.08 11.73
N VAL A 32 0.05 9.65 10.56
CA VAL A 32 1.38 9.77 9.97
C VAL A 32 1.81 11.24 10.03
N TYR A 33 2.98 11.48 10.62
CA TYR A 33 3.59 12.80 10.75
C TYR A 33 4.81 12.94 9.86
N LEU A 34 5.07 14.15 9.38
CA LEU A 34 6.38 14.58 8.94
C LEU A 34 7.19 14.93 10.19
N GLY A 35 8.39 14.37 10.29
CA GLY A 35 9.32 14.70 11.36
C GLY A 35 10.73 14.89 10.83
N ARG A 36 11.65 15.26 11.75
CA ARG A 36 13.10 15.28 11.49
C ARG A 36 13.83 14.45 12.54
N ASP A 37 14.85 13.77 12.06
CA ASP A 37 15.79 13.08 12.93
C ASP A 37 16.83 14.04 13.54
N ARG A 38 17.81 13.50 14.29
CA ARG A 38 18.87 14.28 14.95
C ARG A 38 19.83 14.94 13.96
N ASP A 39 19.94 14.44 12.75
CA ASP A 39 20.80 14.95 11.67
C ASP A 39 20.05 15.98 10.80
N GLY A 40 18.77 16.20 11.07
CA GLY A 40 17.91 17.13 10.35
C GLY A 40 17.27 16.56 9.09
N GLU A 41 17.39 15.25 8.85
CA GLU A 41 16.78 14.58 7.71
C GLU A 41 15.27 14.38 7.93
N GLU A 42 14.49 14.57 6.86
CA GLU A 42 13.03 14.39 6.89
C GLU A 42 12.65 12.90 6.92
N VAL A 43 11.72 12.57 7.82
CA VAL A 43 11.20 11.21 8.00
C VAL A 43 9.67 11.22 8.09
N ALA A 44 9.06 10.08 7.72
CA ALA A 44 7.64 9.84 7.96
C ALA A 44 7.50 8.98 9.23
N ILE A 45 6.74 9.47 10.20
CA ILE A 45 6.54 8.82 11.50
C ILE A 45 5.07 8.38 11.60
N LYS A 46 4.84 7.09 11.56
CA LYS A 46 3.51 6.48 11.72
C LYS A 46 3.30 6.09 13.17
N VAL A 47 2.45 6.85 13.87
CA VAL A 47 1.99 6.51 15.22
C VAL A 47 0.87 5.49 15.10
N LEU A 48 1.00 4.38 15.81
CA LEU A 48 0.06 3.27 15.79
C LEU A 48 -1.02 3.45 16.86
N ASN A 49 -2.21 2.90 16.62
CA ASN A 49 -3.30 2.92 17.60
C ASN A 49 -3.00 1.95 18.75
N ASP A 50 -3.64 2.16 19.91
CA ASP A 50 -3.42 1.42 21.17
C ASP A 50 -3.68 -0.10 21.10
N GLN A 51 -4.34 -0.59 20.05
CA GLN A 51 -4.63 -2.02 19.83
C GLN A 51 -3.38 -2.91 19.82
N TRP A 52 -2.21 -2.33 19.58
CA TRP A 52 -0.94 -3.05 19.53
C TRP A 52 -0.31 -3.26 20.91
N ALA A 53 -0.74 -2.48 21.92
CA ALA A 53 -0.22 -2.54 23.27
C ALA A 53 -0.83 -3.70 24.10
N GLU A 54 -1.99 -4.22 23.70
CA GLU A 54 -2.80 -5.12 24.52
C GLU A 54 -2.58 -6.63 24.23
N ASN A 55 -1.82 -6.99 23.18
CA ASN A 55 -1.67 -8.38 22.75
C ASN A 55 -0.23 -8.73 22.38
N ASP A 56 0.45 -9.48 23.25
CA ASP A 56 1.86 -9.88 23.08
C ASP A 56 2.09 -10.70 21.80
N GLU A 57 1.12 -11.53 21.38
CA GLU A 57 1.26 -12.34 20.16
C GLU A 57 1.21 -11.47 18.91
N LEU A 58 0.29 -10.49 18.87
CA LEU A 58 0.18 -9.51 17.80
C LEU A 58 1.46 -8.68 17.71
N ARG A 59 1.99 -8.27 18.84
CA ARG A 59 3.23 -7.52 18.95
C ARG A 59 4.43 -8.29 18.40
N ALA A 60 4.60 -9.56 18.81
CA ALA A 60 5.68 -10.40 18.32
C ALA A 60 5.62 -10.64 16.80
N ARG A 61 4.42 -10.80 16.24
CA ARG A 61 4.20 -10.90 14.78
C ARG A 61 4.58 -9.60 14.08
N PHE A 62 4.14 -8.46 14.60
CA PHE A 62 4.47 -7.15 14.06
C PHE A 62 5.99 -6.90 14.06
N GLU A 63 6.69 -7.17 15.16
CA GLU A 63 8.15 -7.05 15.24
C GLU A 63 8.86 -7.90 14.17
N LYS A 64 8.37 -9.13 13.95
CA LYS A 64 8.92 -10.01 12.92
C LYS A 64 8.70 -9.42 11.52
N GLU A 65 7.51 -8.88 11.24
CA GLU A 65 7.20 -8.24 9.96
C GLU A 65 8.03 -6.97 9.74
N VAL A 66 8.20 -6.11 10.76
CA VAL A 66 9.07 -4.93 10.69
C VAL A 66 10.52 -5.32 10.40
N ARG A 67 11.08 -6.30 11.12
CA ARG A 67 12.46 -6.78 10.87
C ARG A 67 12.64 -7.34 9.45
N ALA A 68 11.61 -7.96 8.90
CA ALA A 68 11.63 -8.40 7.50
C ALA A 68 11.53 -7.21 6.54
N ALA A 69 10.68 -6.23 6.85
CA ALA A 69 10.46 -5.05 6.05
C ALA A 69 11.70 -4.13 5.97
N GLN A 70 12.49 -4.04 7.05
CA GLN A 70 13.78 -3.33 7.05
C GLN A 70 14.82 -3.92 6.09
N LYS A 71 14.63 -5.17 5.63
CA LYS A 71 15.51 -5.83 4.66
C LYS A 71 15.05 -5.65 3.22
N VAL A 72 13.90 -5.05 2.99
CA VAL A 72 13.38 -4.79 1.64
C VAL A 72 14.22 -3.71 0.98
N ALA A 73 14.61 -3.93 -0.26
CA ALA A 73 15.39 -2.96 -1.03
C ALA A 73 14.65 -1.63 -1.22
N SER A 74 15.29 -0.52 -0.86
CA SER A 74 14.66 0.81 -0.78
C SER A 74 14.48 1.54 -2.10
N PHE A 75 15.00 1.04 -3.22
CA PHE A 75 14.94 1.77 -4.49
C PHE A 75 13.51 1.88 -5.09
N CYS A 76 12.57 0.98 -4.73
CA CYS A 76 11.16 1.04 -5.14
C CYS A 76 10.19 1.07 -3.95
N THR A 77 10.70 1.06 -2.72
CA THR A 77 9.91 1.16 -1.49
C THR A 77 10.47 2.26 -0.60
N ALA A 78 9.66 2.83 0.30
CA ALA A 78 10.21 3.66 1.37
C ALA A 78 10.94 2.77 2.40
N ALA A 79 12.18 3.12 2.71
CA ALA A 79 12.98 2.38 3.70
C ALA A 79 12.39 2.54 5.10
N ILE A 80 12.36 1.45 5.88
CA ILE A 80 11.99 1.51 7.30
C ILE A 80 13.27 1.69 8.11
N HIS A 81 13.36 2.82 8.81
CA HIS A 81 14.52 3.17 9.63
C HIS A 81 14.41 2.55 11.01
N GLU A 82 13.26 2.71 11.68
CA GLU A 82 13.05 2.32 13.05
C GLU A 82 11.61 1.88 13.31
N ALA A 83 11.40 1.02 14.29
CA ALA A 83 10.10 0.79 14.90
C ALA A 83 10.26 0.65 16.41
N SER A 84 9.51 1.42 17.16
CA SER A 84 9.48 1.38 18.61
C SER A 84 8.08 1.00 19.08
N LEU A 85 7.93 -0.28 19.47
CA LEU A 85 6.66 -0.82 19.97
C LEU A 85 6.54 -0.73 21.50
N ASP A 86 7.68 -0.48 22.18
CA ASP A 86 7.76 -0.30 23.64
C ASP A 86 7.48 1.14 24.06
N SER A 87 7.44 2.07 23.10
CA SER A 87 7.10 3.47 23.39
C SER A 87 5.59 3.67 23.51
N ASP A 88 5.23 4.71 24.23
CA ASP A 88 3.85 5.17 24.36
C ASP A 88 3.74 6.60 23.76
N PRO A 89 3.07 6.72 22.60
CA PRO A 89 2.49 5.69 21.75
C PRO A 89 3.54 4.91 20.92
N PRO A 90 3.22 3.67 20.47
CA PRO A 90 4.09 2.92 19.57
C PRO A 90 4.14 3.57 18.18
N PHE A 91 5.32 3.52 17.53
CA PHE A 91 5.50 4.18 16.23
C PHE A 91 6.48 3.41 15.30
N VAL A 92 6.38 3.73 14.02
CA VAL A 92 7.31 3.29 12.96
C VAL A 92 7.82 4.50 12.21
N VAL A 93 9.12 4.56 11.98
CA VAL A 93 9.78 5.61 11.20
C VAL A 93 10.24 5.06 9.87
N SER A 94 9.91 5.75 8.80
CA SER A 94 10.33 5.41 7.44
C SER A 94 10.86 6.63 6.70
N GLU A 95 11.53 6.38 5.58
CA GLU A 95 11.94 7.39 4.61
C GLU A 95 10.74 8.27 4.25
N PHE A 96 10.94 9.59 4.30
CA PHE A 96 9.98 10.54 3.74
C PHE A 96 10.15 10.60 2.22
N VAL A 97 9.07 10.37 1.50
CA VAL A 97 9.05 10.46 0.03
C VAL A 97 8.30 11.72 -0.36
N ASP A 98 9.02 12.75 -0.81
CA ASP A 98 8.41 13.99 -1.30
C ASP A 98 7.75 13.79 -2.65
N GLY A 99 6.43 13.67 -2.64
CA GLY A 99 5.64 13.49 -3.85
C GLY A 99 4.18 13.15 -3.56
N PRO A 100 3.27 13.43 -4.50
CA PRO A 100 1.87 13.07 -4.34
C PRO A 100 1.69 11.55 -4.42
N SER A 101 0.65 11.05 -3.79
CA SER A 101 0.18 9.70 -4.05
C SER A 101 -0.32 9.57 -5.50
N LEU A 102 -0.30 8.35 -6.03
CA LEU A 102 -0.87 8.07 -7.35
C LEU A 102 -2.36 8.46 -7.41
N GLN A 103 -3.07 8.31 -6.29
CA GLN A 103 -4.48 8.71 -6.20
C GLN A 103 -4.65 10.23 -6.39
N GLU A 104 -3.87 11.03 -5.68
CA GLU A 104 -3.89 12.50 -5.82
C GLU A 104 -3.44 12.94 -7.21
N ALA A 105 -2.40 12.31 -7.74
CA ALA A 105 -1.86 12.64 -9.06
C ALA A 105 -2.85 12.36 -10.19
N VAL A 106 -3.59 11.23 -10.10
CA VAL A 106 -4.65 10.91 -11.08
C VAL A 106 -5.86 11.83 -10.89
N ALA A 107 -6.26 12.12 -9.66
CA ALA A 107 -7.36 13.05 -9.40
C ALA A 107 -7.06 14.47 -9.91
N LYS A 108 -5.81 14.94 -9.77
CA LYS A 108 -5.39 16.29 -10.18
C LYS A 108 -5.08 16.41 -11.67
N SER A 109 -4.45 15.40 -12.26
CA SER A 109 -3.84 15.49 -13.61
C SER A 109 -4.42 14.46 -14.59
N GLY A 110 -5.42 13.68 -14.18
CA GLY A 110 -6.00 12.60 -14.98
C GLY A 110 -5.14 11.34 -15.09
N PRO A 111 -5.60 10.36 -15.88
CA PRO A 111 -4.95 9.07 -16.06
C PRO A 111 -3.50 9.18 -16.56
N ARG A 112 -2.66 8.23 -16.14
CA ARG A 112 -1.26 8.11 -16.57
C ARG A 112 -1.19 7.41 -17.94
N ARG A 113 -0.20 7.80 -18.77
CA ARG A 113 -0.05 7.25 -20.13
C ARG A 113 1.41 7.10 -20.52
N GLY A 114 1.67 6.33 -21.58
CA GLY A 114 2.98 6.17 -22.21
C GLY A 114 4.09 5.76 -21.23
N ALA A 115 5.27 6.33 -21.37
CA ALA A 115 6.45 5.98 -20.55
C ALA A 115 6.24 6.21 -19.04
N GLY A 116 5.38 7.16 -18.63
CA GLY A 116 5.05 7.38 -17.22
C GLY A 116 4.27 6.22 -16.62
N LEU A 117 3.29 5.67 -17.35
CA LEU A 117 2.54 4.50 -16.93
C LEU A 117 3.41 3.25 -16.92
N GLN A 118 4.28 3.08 -17.92
CA GLN A 118 5.20 1.94 -18.00
C GLN A 118 6.19 1.94 -16.82
N ARG A 119 6.80 3.09 -16.51
CA ARG A 119 7.66 3.22 -15.32
C ARG A 119 6.92 2.91 -14.03
N LEU A 120 5.69 3.39 -13.89
CA LEU A 120 4.84 3.07 -12.74
C LEU A 120 4.63 1.56 -12.63
N ALA A 121 4.26 0.89 -13.72
CA ALA A 121 4.02 -0.55 -13.76
C ALA A 121 5.27 -1.35 -13.36
N VAL A 122 6.42 -1.05 -13.95
CA VAL A 122 7.68 -1.76 -13.67
C VAL A 122 8.17 -1.51 -12.25
N ASN A 123 8.17 -0.25 -11.77
CA ASN A 123 8.68 0.06 -10.44
C ASN A 123 7.80 -0.57 -9.34
N THR A 124 6.48 -0.52 -9.49
CA THR A 124 5.57 -1.12 -8.50
C THR A 124 5.61 -2.65 -8.53
N ALA A 125 5.75 -3.29 -9.69
CA ALA A 125 5.97 -4.73 -9.79
C ALA A 125 7.31 -5.13 -9.15
N THR A 126 8.38 -4.33 -9.37
CA THR A 126 9.67 -4.55 -8.73
C THR A 126 9.60 -4.42 -7.20
N ALA A 127 8.84 -3.45 -6.70
CA ALA A 127 8.58 -3.32 -5.27
C ALA A 127 7.90 -4.58 -4.71
N LEU A 128 6.87 -5.10 -5.37
CA LEU A 128 6.20 -6.34 -4.95
C LEU A 128 7.15 -7.54 -4.97
N VAL A 129 8.05 -7.65 -5.97
CA VAL A 129 9.08 -8.69 -5.98
C VAL A 129 9.99 -8.60 -4.76
N ALA A 130 10.43 -7.40 -4.40
CA ALA A 130 11.30 -7.19 -3.24
C ALA A 130 10.59 -7.52 -1.93
N ILE A 131 9.34 -7.09 -1.76
CA ILE A 131 8.49 -7.34 -0.60
C ILE A 131 8.25 -8.86 -0.43
N HIS A 132 7.82 -9.55 -1.49
CA HIS A 132 7.54 -11.00 -1.46
C HIS A 132 8.81 -11.82 -1.20
N ARG A 133 9.97 -11.40 -1.74
CA ARG A 133 11.26 -12.06 -1.44
C ARG A 133 11.68 -11.93 0.03
N ALA A 134 11.26 -10.90 0.73
CA ALA A 134 11.45 -10.75 2.17
C ALA A 134 10.46 -11.59 3.00
N GLY A 135 9.56 -12.33 2.35
CA GLY A 135 8.51 -13.13 2.99
C GLY A 135 7.33 -12.30 3.50
N ILE A 136 7.17 -11.08 2.98
CA ILE A 136 6.10 -10.17 3.36
C ILE A 136 5.04 -10.14 2.25
N VAL A 137 3.78 -9.98 2.63
CA VAL A 137 2.67 -9.64 1.75
C VAL A 137 2.21 -8.23 2.10
N HIS A 138 2.01 -7.37 1.08
CA HIS A 138 1.63 -5.95 1.32
C HIS A 138 0.23 -5.82 1.91
N ARG A 139 -0.73 -6.61 1.42
CA ARG A 139 -2.13 -6.72 1.87
C ARG A 139 -3.02 -5.47 1.71
N ASP A 140 -2.44 -4.29 1.49
CA ASP A 140 -3.15 -3.01 1.30
C ASP A 140 -2.58 -2.21 0.12
N PHE A 141 -2.19 -2.90 -0.96
CA PHE A 141 -1.65 -2.25 -2.15
C PHE A 141 -2.76 -1.47 -2.87
N LYS A 142 -2.64 -0.14 -2.92
CA LYS A 142 -3.65 0.77 -3.47
C LYS A 142 -2.99 2.06 -3.96
N PRO A 143 -3.68 2.90 -4.78
CA PRO A 143 -3.10 4.14 -5.31
C PRO A 143 -2.62 5.13 -4.24
N GLY A 144 -3.25 5.13 -3.06
CA GLY A 144 -2.81 5.96 -1.92
C GLY A 144 -1.46 5.54 -1.34
N ASN A 145 -1.07 4.27 -1.52
CA ASN A 145 0.19 3.70 -1.01
C ASN A 145 1.30 3.64 -2.08
N VAL A 146 1.13 4.37 -3.19
CA VAL A 146 2.15 4.56 -4.21
C VAL A 146 2.46 6.04 -4.31
N LEU A 147 3.61 6.48 -3.82
CA LEU A 147 4.06 7.87 -3.91
C LEU A 147 4.87 8.09 -5.18
N LEU A 148 4.66 9.23 -5.81
CA LEU A 148 5.36 9.63 -7.04
C LEU A 148 6.48 10.62 -6.68
N GLY A 149 7.55 10.11 -6.08
CA GLY A 149 8.72 10.87 -5.70
C GLY A 149 9.57 11.35 -6.90
N PRO A 150 10.56 12.22 -6.65
CA PRO A 150 11.43 12.77 -7.69
C PRO A 150 12.22 11.68 -8.42
N ASP A 151 12.63 10.64 -7.73
CA ASP A 151 13.39 9.51 -8.28
C ASP A 151 12.52 8.40 -8.88
N GLY A 152 11.20 8.57 -8.82
CA GLY A 152 10.22 7.62 -9.36
C GLY A 152 9.22 7.10 -8.32
N PRO A 153 8.33 6.18 -8.75
CA PRO A 153 7.33 5.60 -7.87
C PRO A 153 7.94 4.80 -6.71
N ARG A 154 7.44 5.03 -5.50
CA ARG A 154 7.80 4.32 -4.26
C ARG A 154 6.55 3.72 -3.62
N VAL A 155 6.63 2.47 -3.21
CA VAL A 155 5.56 1.78 -2.47
C VAL A 155 5.80 1.97 -0.97
N ILE A 156 4.75 2.38 -0.26
CA ILE A 156 4.77 2.64 1.19
C ILE A 156 3.79 1.72 1.93
N ASP A 157 3.89 1.67 3.25
CA ASP A 157 2.94 1.02 4.16
C ASP A 157 2.71 -0.49 3.89
N PHE A 158 3.74 -1.23 3.48
CA PHE A 158 3.64 -2.67 3.22
C PHE A 158 3.79 -3.51 4.49
N GLY A 159 2.85 -4.43 4.71
CA GLY A 159 2.94 -5.52 5.69
C GLY A 159 2.79 -5.15 7.18
N ILE A 160 3.08 -3.90 7.57
CA ILE A 160 3.37 -3.52 8.96
C ILE A 160 2.13 -3.32 9.85
N ALA A 161 0.92 -3.36 9.33
CA ALA A 161 -0.23 -2.89 10.13
C ALA A 161 -1.50 -3.74 10.00
N ARG A 162 -1.44 -4.90 9.37
CA ARG A 162 -2.58 -5.83 9.30
C ARG A 162 -2.21 -7.17 9.90
N VAL A 163 -2.45 -7.30 11.18
CA VAL A 163 -2.51 -8.62 11.81
C VAL A 163 -3.86 -9.20 11.48
N ASP A 164 -3.88 -10.10 10.50
CA ASP A 164 -5.07 -10.93 10.29
C ASP A 164 -5.16 -11.97 11.40
N ASP A 165 -6.04 -11.68 12.35
CA ASP A 165 -6.62 -12.71 13.20
C ASP A 165 -7.52 -13.60 12.38
N GLY A 166 -7.15 -14.37 11.45
CA GLY A 166 -7.90 -15.42 10.74
C GLY A 166 -9.44 -15.43 10.82
N GLN A 167 -10.04 -14.44 11.45
CA GLN A 167 -11.45 -14.23 11.74
C GLN A 167 -11.89 -12.79 11.41
N ALA A 168 -11.48 -12.24 10.26
CA ALA A 168 -12.18 -11.07 9.74
C ALA A 168 -13.61 -11.49 9.38
N THR A 169 -14.44 -11.57 10.41
CA THR A 169 -15.88 -11.72 10.24
C THR A 169 -16.41 -10.56 9.42
N LEU A 170 -17.04 -10.90 8.30
CA LEU A 170 -17.62 -10.04 7.27
C LEU A 170 -18.56 -8.91 7.77
N THR A 171 -18.75 -8.73 9.06
CA THR A 171 -19.81 -7.89 9.61
C THR A 171 -19.37 -6.57 10.23
N ASN A 172 -18.08 -6.37 10.61
CA ASN A 172 -17.72 -5.12 11.31
C ASN A 172 -16.38 -4.46 10.93
N SER A 173 -15.58 -5.00 10.03
CA SER A 173 -14.24 -4.46 9.77
C SER A 173 -13.74 -4.62 8.34
N ILE A 174 -14.55 -4.24 7.31
CA ILE A 174 -13.94 -3.84 6.04
C ILE A 174 -13.31 -2.46 6.26
N VAL A 175 -12.23 -2.44 7.05
CA VAL A 175 -11.38 -1.26 7.21
C VAL A 175 -10.47 -1.19 5.98
N GLY A 176 -10.84 -0.37 5.02
CA GLY A 176 -10.08 -0.18 3.80
C GLY A 176 -10.98 0.12 2.61
N THR A 177 -10.38 0.38 1.47
CA THR A 177 -11.11 0.59 0.22
C THR A 177 -11.26 -0.76 -0.48
N PRO A 178 -12.44 -1.43 -0.44
CA PRO A 178 -12.63 -2.79 -0.98
C PRO A 178 -12.36 -2.89 -2.47
N ALA A 179 -12.32 -1.76 -3.18
CA ALA A 179 -12.07 -1.67 -4.62
C ALA A 179 -10.72 -2.25 -5.09
N TYR A 180 -9.77 -2.46 -4.15
CA TYR A 180 -8.43 -3.00 -4.44
C TYR A 180 -8.18 -4.34 -3.74
N MET A 181 -9.11 -4.84 -2.95
CA MET A 181 -9.02 -6.15 -2.27
C MET A 181 -9.24 -7.30 -3.25
N ALA A 182 -8.50 -8.39 -3.08
CA ALA A 182 -8.72 -9.61 -3.83
C ALA A 182 -9.96 -10.40 -3.32
N PRO A 183 -10.63 -11.21 -4.17
CA PRO A 183 -11.79 -12.01 -3.75
C PRO A 183 -11.55 -12.84 -2.50
N GLU A 184 -10.41 -13.54 -2.42
CA GLU A 184 -10.04 -14.37 -1.27
C GLU A 184 -9.82 -13.58 0.02
N GLN A 185 -9.38 -12.31 -0.06
CA GLN A 185 -9.29 -11.44 1.11
C GLN A 185 -10.70 -11.10 1.65
N ILE A 186 -11.63 -10.82 0.75
CA ILE A 186 -13.02 -10.52 1.09
C ILE A 186 -13.70 -11.75 1.70
N GLU A 187 -13.42 -12.94 1.16
CA GLU A 187 -14.02 -14.20 1.59
C GLU A 187 -13.31 -14.86 2.79
N GLY A 188 -12.21 -14.29 3.26
CA GLY A 188 -11.46 -14.83 4.40
C GLY A 188 -10.79 -16.19 4.13
N ARG A 189 -10.47 -16.50 2.85
CA ARG A 189 -9.90 -17.80 2.42
C ARG A 189 -8.37 -17.88 2.52
N GLY A 190 -7.76 -17.04 3.32
CA GLY A 190 -6.31 -16.91 3.42
C GLY A 190 -5.79 -15.75 2.56
N ILE A 191 -4.52 -15.39 2.78
CA ILE A 191 -3.91 -14.22 2.14
C ILE A 191 -2.57 -14.63 1.52
N PRO A 192 -2.60 -15.30 0.35
CA PRO A 192 -1.36 -15.59 -0.38
C PRO A 192 -0.79 -14.29 -0.98
N ASP A 193 0.49 -14.31 -1.38
CA ASP A 193 1.16 -13.21 -2.08
C ASP A 193 0.42 -12.73 -3.35
N LYS A 194 -0.42 -13.59 -3.91
CA LYS A 194 -1.27 -13.30 -5.08
C LYS A 194 -2.33 -12.21 -4.84
N VAL A 195 -2.65 -11.88 -3.58
CA VAL A 195 -3.56 -10.75 -3.28
C VAL A 195 -2.96 -9.42 -3.73
N ASP A 196 -1.64 -9.24 -3.56
CA ASP A 196 -0.94 -8.03 -3.99
C ASP A 196 -0.90 -7.91 -5.52
N VAL A 197 -0.81 -9.05 -6.23
CA VAL A 197 -0.84 -9.08 -7.69
C VAL A 197 -2.23 -8.67 -8.21
N PHE A 198 -3.30 -9.12 -7.57
CA PHE A 198 -4.65 -8.67 -7.90
C PHE A 198 -4.79 -7.15 -7.64
N ALA A 199 -4.35 -6.70 -6.48
CA ALA A 199 -4.37 -5.28 -6.14
C ALA A 199 -3.54 -4.44 -7.12
N TRP A 200 -2.38 -4.94 -7.58
CA TRP A 200 -1.58 -4.31 -8.62
C TRP A 200 -2.36 -4.17 -9.94
N GLY A 201 -3.08 -5.21 -10.36
CA GLY A 201 -3.97 -5.13 -11.52
C GLY A 201 -5.03 -4.03 -11.39
N CYS A 202 -5.66 -3.92 -10.20
CA CYS A 202 -6.61 -2.84 -9.90
C CYS A 202 -5.95 -1.46 -9.95
N VAL A 203 -4.75 -1.31 -9.39
CA VAL A 203 -3.99 -0.05 -9.39
C VAL A 203 -3.60 0.37 -10.81
N MET A 204 -3.19 -0.57 -11.66
CA MET A 204 -2.85 -0.26 -13.06
C MET A 204 -4.08 0.11 -13.88
N ALA A 205 -5.21 -0.57 -13.69
CA ALA A 205 -6.48 -0.19 -14.30
C ALA A 205 -6.88 1.25 -13.87
N PHE A 206 -6.82 1.55 -12.58
CA PHE A 206 -7.07 2.89 -12.06
C PHE A 206 -6.09 3.94 -12.64
N ALA A 207 -4.80 3.64 -12.64
CA ALA A 207 -3.79 4.56 -13.16
C ALA A 207 -4.03 4.90 -14.64
N SER A 208 -4.49 3.93 -15.43
CA SER A 208 -4.73 4.05 -16.87
C SER A 208 -6.04 4.77 -17.21
N THR A 209 -7.10 4.57 -16.38
CA THR A 209 -8.47 4.98 -16.71
C THR A 209 -9.00 6.10 -15.81
N GLY A 210 -8.41 6.29 -14.63
CA GLY A 210 -8.94 7.16 -13.57
C GLY A 210 -10.01 6.50 -12.70
N ASN A 211 -10.41 5.25 -13.01
CA ASN A 211 -11.47 4.55 -12.31
C ASN A 211 -11.00 3.19 -11.77
N ALA A 212 -11.45 2.83 -10.57
CA ALA A 212 -11.22 1.50 -10.04
C ALA A 212 -12.01 0.46 -10.86
N PRO A 213 -11.41 -0.72 -11.22
CA PRO A 213 -12.02 -1.66 -12.16
C PRO A 213 -13.30 -2.33 -11.63
N PHE A 214 -13.56 -2.23 -10.32
CA PHE A 214 -14.78 -2.74 -9.69
C PHE A 214 -15.67 -1.62 -9.12
N GLY A 215 -15.36 -0.35 -9.49
CA GLY A 215 -16.08 0.84 -9.02
C GLY A 215 -15.71 1.26 -7.61
N ALA A 216 -16.37 2.34 -7.13
CA ALA A 216 -16.13 2.94 -5.81
C ALA A 216 -17.42 3.54 -5.20
N ASP A 217 -18.57 3.05 -5.59
CA ASP A 217 -19.90 3.55 -5.20
C ASP A 217 -20.28 3.13 -3.77
N SER A 218 -20.71 1.89 -3.55
CA SER A 218 -21.03 1.40 -2.22
C SER A 218 -20.24 0.14 -1.89
N VAL A 219 -19.87 -0.02 -0.62
CA VAL A 219 -19.10 -1.18 -0.17
C VAL A 219 -19.74 -2.51 -0.59
N PRO A 220 -21.05 -2.76 -0.38
CA PRO A 220 -21.67 -4.01 -0.80
C PRO A 220 -21.63 -4.24 -2.33
N ALA A 221 -21.84 -3.18 -3.12
CA ALA A 221 -21.81 -3.28 -4.58
C ALA A 221 -20.37 -3.57 -5.10
N VAL A 222 -19.36 -2.90 -4.52
CA VAL A 222 -17.96 -3.14 -4.85
C VAL A 222 -17.56 -4.58 -4.47
N VAL A 223 -17.88 -5.03 -3.27
CA VAL A 223 -17.63 -6.40 -2.80
C VAL A 223 -18.23 -7.43 -3.75
N HIS A 224 -19.51 -7.26 -4.10
CA HIS A 224 -20.18 -8.14 -5.07
C HIS A 224 -19.44 -8.20 -6.42
N ARG A 225 -19.03 -7.04 -6.97
CA ARG A 225 -18.30 -6.99 -8.23
C ARG A 225 -16.91 -7.60 -8.16
N VAL A 226 -16.18 -7.35 -7.06
CA VAL A 226 -14.86 -7.96 -6.87
C VAL A 226 -14.95 -9.49 -6.87
N VAL A 227 -15.98 -10.06 -6.23
CA VAL A 227 -16.13 -11.51 -6.14
C VAL A 227 -16.68 -12.12 -7.45
N SER A 228 -17.65 -11.48 -8.10
CA SER A 228 -18.45 -12.14 -9.15
C SER A 228 -18.46 -11.48 -10.53
N ALA A 229 -18.11 -10.18 -10.64
CA ALA A 229 -18.20 -9.48 -11.91
C ALA A 229 -16.85 -9.40 -12.64
N PRO A 230 -16.81 -9.30 -13.97
CA PRO A 230 -15.60 -8.99 -14.71
C PRO A 230 -15.10 -7.58 -14.36
N PRO A 231 -13.78 -7.33 -14.44
CA PRO A 231 -13.22 -6.00 -14.21
C PRO A 231 -13.53 -5.06 -15.37
N ALA A 232 -13.84 -3.79 -15.10
CA ALA A 232 -13.92 -2.74 -16.10
C ALA A 232 -12.49 -2.28 -16.44
N VAL A 233 -11.98 -2.68 -17.59
CA VAL A 233 -10.60 -2.40 -18.05
C VAL A 233 -10.58 -1.61 -19.38
N ASP A 234 -11.71 -1.08 -19.81
CA ASP A 234 -11.81 -0.24 -20.99
C ASP A 234 -10.97 1.02 -20.83
N GLY A 235 -10.06 1.25 -21.77
CA GLY A 235 -9.10 2.37 -21.74
C GLY A 235 -7.74 2.02 -21.12
N VAL A 236 -7.52 0.79 -20.66
CA VAL A 236 -6.18 0.26 -20.38
C VAL A 236 -5.45 0.06 -21.72
N PRO A 237 -4.19 0.56 -21.88
CA PRO A 237 -3.41 0.38 -23.10
C PRO A 237 -3.27 -1.09 -23.54
N GLU A 238 -3.29 -1.34 -24.85
CA GLU A 238 -3.26 -2.69 -25.43
C GLU A 238 -2.07 -3.53 -24.95
N GLU A 239 -0.90 -2.90 -24.78
CA GLU A 239 0.31 -3.59 -24.32
C GLU A 239 0.21 -4.02 -22.85
N LEU A 240 -0.56 -3.30 -22.05
CA LEU A 240 -0.73 -3.58 -20.61
C LEU A 240 -1.96 -4.45 -20.32
N LEU A 241 -2.97 -4.39 -21.20
CA LEU A 241 -4.27 -5.03 -20.98
C LEU A 241 -4.18 -6.55 -20.69
N PRO A 242 -3.43 -7.38 -21.44
CA PRO A 242 -3.33 -8.83 -21.15
C PRO A 242 -2.71 -9.09 -19.78
N ILE A 243 -1.75 -8.26 -19.37
CA ILE A 243 -1.07 -8.39 -18.07
C ILE A 243 -2.04 -8.05 -16.94
N VAL A 244 -2.76 -6.94 -17.06
CA VAL A 244 -3.76 -6.49 -16.08
C VAL A 244 -4.87 -7.53 -15.96
N GLN A 245 -5.39 -8.06 -17.07
CA GLN A 245 -6.42 -9.11 -17.06
C GLN A 245 -5.95 -10.38 -16.34
N ALA A 246 -4.71 -10.83 -16.59
CA ALA A 246 -4.15 -11.98 -15.91
C ALA A 246 -3.99 -11.76 -14.39
N CYS A 247 -3.65 -10.54 -13.97
CA CYS A 247 -3.59 -10.18 -12.55
C CYS A 247 -4.97 -10.15 -11.88
N LEU A 248 -6.02 -9.80 -12.62
CA LEU A 248 -7.39 -9.66 -12.13
C LEU A 248 -8.21 -10.96 -12.21
N ASP A 249 -7.59 -12.10 -12.50
CA ASP A 249 -8.27 -13.41 -12.44
C ASP A 249 -8.82 -13.64 -11.02
N LYS A 250 -10.05 -14.15 -10.94
CA LYS A 250 -10.71 -14.42 -9.64
C LYS A 250 -10.06 -15.57 -8.90
N ASP A 251 -9.51 -16.55 -9.63
CA ASP A 251 -8.74 -17.64 -9.06
C ASP A 251 -7.28 -17.22 -8.83
N PRO A 252 -6.80 -17.13 -7.56
CA PRO A 252 -5.44 -16.73 -7.26
C PRO A 252 -4.37 -17.65 -7.90
N SER A 253 -4.68 -18.92 -8.14
CA SER A 253 -3.75 -19.86 -8.75
C SER A 253 -3.44 -19.54 -10.22
N ARG A 254 -4.32 -18.81 -10.90
CA ARG A 254 -4.18 -18.39 -12.30
C ARG A 254 -3.42 -17.07 -12.45
N ARG A 255 -3.27 -16.31 -11.38
CA ARG A 255 -2.52 -15.06 -11.40
C ARG A 255 -1.01 -15.33 -11.49
N PRO A 256 -0.24 -14.51 -12.20
CA PRO A 256 1.22 -14.58 -12.15
C PRO A 256 1.73 -14.35 -10.73
N SER A 257 2.93 -14.82 -10.40
CA SER A 257 3.70 -14.30 -9.27
C SER A 257 4.20 -12.88 -9.56
N ALA A 258 4.61 -12.14 -8.53
CA ALA A 258 5.20 -10.80 -8.73
C ALA A 258 6.42 -10.85 -9.66
N LYS A 259 7.23 -11.92 -9.58
CA LYS A 259 8.37 -12.14 -10.48
C LYS A 259 7.94 -12.36 -11.93
N GLU A 260 6.95 -13.22 -12.18
CA GLU A 260 6.41 -13.46 -13.53
C GLU A 260 5.72 -12.20 -14.08
N LEU A 261 5.02 -11.44 -13.23
CA LEU A 261 4.46 -10.15 -13.59
C LEU A 261 5.53 -9.19 -14.10
N LEU A 262 6.63 -9.03 -13.35
CA LEU A 262 7.75 -8.18 -13.75
C LEU A 262 8.37 -8.65 -15.06
N MET A 263 8.59 -9.96 -15.25
CA MET A 263 9.15 -10.51 -16.50
C MET A 263 8.24 -10.21 -17.70
N ARG A 264 6.92 -10.37 -17.56
CA ARG A 264 5.97 -10.01 -18.64
C ARG A 264 6.01 -8.53 -18.99
N LEU A 265 6.17 -7.63 -18.01
CA LEU A 265 6.32 -6.19 -18.25
C LEU A 265 7.63 -5.83 -18.98
N LEU A 266 8.66 -6.67 -18.85
CA LEU A 266 9.95 -6.52 -19.55
C LEU A 266 10.00 -7.25 -20.90
N GLY A 267 8.91 -7.90 -21.33
CA GLY A 267 8.81 -8.57 -22.62
C GLY A 267 9.36 -10.01 -22.62
N HIS A 268 9.40 -10.67 -21.49
CA HIS A 268 9.88 -12.05 -21.31
C HIS A 268 8.78 -13.01 -20.88
#